data_f40bfa2dd50efbb0da022fe138fd4fe9
#
_entry.id   f40bfa2dd50efbb0da022fe138fd4fe9
#
_cell.length_a   1.000
_cell.length_b   1.000
_cell.length_c   1.000
_cell.angle_alpha   90.00
_cell.angle_beta   90.00
_cell.angle_gamma   90.00
#
_symmetry.space_group_name_H-M   'P 1'
#
loop_
_entity.id
_entity.type
_entity.pdbx_description
1 polymer ?
#
loop_
_entity_poly.entity_id
_entity_poly.type
_entity_poly.pdbx_seq_one_letter_code
_entity_poly.pdbx_strand_id
1 'polypeptide(L)'
;MAVTISPVPPTATAPATLPPPAVVSPQVTEAPPTPEVTPTPETIVLAADAGAFTDRNPITGEVAADPATLQRRPIAVKLSNAPADYVRPQAGLNDADIIFEHWTEGAVTRFTAIFYDTTPPNVGPVRSARLIDLELPAMYDAMLAFSGASVGVNQRLNASDFSDRLLRAAEPGFYRTGDTSKPFEHTLYIRMDQLWQAVQDKGLNTPPVFGSYNAFTEVAPEGGTPASKINIDYKTEKVEWVWDPEIGKYRRWMDFEEHVDANTEEQVTAANVVFLTPYHVNDANICEQINNGVCAALSIEIQLWGSGPAIVFRDGQQYNVTWHREGRNDQLTFTDADGNPFPLQIGNTWVQLVPGYLPDPLAVTP
;
A
#
# COMPACT_ATOMS: atom_id res chain seq x y z
N MET A 1 23.79 -2.50 -101.67
CA MET A 1 25.15 -2.07 -101.32
C MET A 1 25.55 -2.96 -100.13
N ALA A 2 26.51 -3.87 -100.40
CA ALA A 2 26.99 -4.83 -99.40
C ALA A 2 28.18 -4.19 -98.65
N VAL A 3 28.15 -4.24 -97.36
CA VAL A 3 29.29 -3.78 -96.54
C VAL A 3 30.01 -5.03 -96.01
N THR A 4 31.22 -5.18 -96.37
CA THR A 4 32.16 -6.24 -96.03
C THR A 4 32.78 -5.95 -94.67
N ILE A 5 32.72 -6.93 -93.75
CA ILE A 5 33.39 -6.86 -92.48
C ILE A 5 34.60 -7.79 -92.48
N SER A 6 35.79 -7.24 -92.20
CA SER A 6 37.06 -7.95 -92.09
C SER A 6 37.19 -8.58 -90.68
N PRO A 7 37.79 -9.80 -90.56
CA PRO A 7 37.98 -10.44 -89.26
C PRO A 7 39.22 -9.89 -88.50
N VAL A 8 39.08 -9.73 -87.21
CA VAL A 8 40.11 -9.35 -86.26
C VAL A 8 40.85 -10.61 -85.80
N PRO A 9 42.19 -10.61 -85.67
CA PRO A 9 42.96 -11.77 -85.23
C PRO A 9 42.87 -12.03 -83.75
N PRO A 10 43.04 -13.29 -83.30
CA PRO A 10 42.87 -13.67 -81.89
C PRO A 10 44.06 -13.19 -81.03
N THR A 11 43.70 -12.58 -79.87
CA THR A 11 44.67 -12.15 -78.86
C THR A 11 45.14 -13.38 -78.02
N ALA A 12 46.46 -13.48 -77.86
CA ALA A 12 47.11 -14.54 -77.09
C ALA A 12 46.77 -14.44 -75.56
N THR A 13 46.33 -15.53 -75.02
CA THR A 13 46.01 -15.69 -73.56
C THR A 13 47.31 -15.93 -72.79
N ALA A 14 47.62 -15.09 -71.79
CA ALA A 14 48.72 -15.26 -70.87
C ALA A 14 48.43 -16.41 -69.84
N PRO A 15 49.42 -17.13 -69.36
CA PRO A 15 49.20 -18.22 -68.43
C PRO A 15 48.73 -17.70 -67.05
N ALA A 16 47.75 -18.38 -66.46
CA ALA A 16 47.21 -18.10 -65.13
C ALA A 16 48.22 -18.36 -64.01
N THR A 17 48.52 -17.33 -63.24
CA THR A 17 49.31 -17.46 -61.98
C THR A 17 48.44 -18.07 -60.87
N LEU A 18 48.93 -19.16 -60.26
CA LEU A 18 48.27 -19.78 -59.12
C LEU A 18 48.28 -18.84 -57.89
N PRO A 19 47.21 -18.72 -57.17
CA PRO A 19 47.17 -17.93 -55.93
C PRO A 19 48.05 -18.57 -54.85
N PRO A 20 48.65 -17.79 -53.93
CA PRO A 20 49.43 -18.30 -52.82
C PRO A 20 48.52 -19.07 -51.81
N PRO A 21 49.13 -20.04 -51.08
CA PRO A 21 48.35 -20.83 -50.12
C PRO A 21 47.76 -19.95 -49.00
N ALA A 22 46.48 -20.16 -48.69
CA ALA A 22 45.77 -19.47 -47.60
C ALA A 22 46.46 -19.78 -46.27
N VAL A 23 46.86 -18.72 -45.56
CA VAL A 23 47.32 -18.82 -44.16
C VAL A 23 46.07 -19.05 -43.33
N VAL A 24 45.91 -20.27 -42.78
CA VAL A 24 44.90 -20.62 -41.82
C VAL A 24 45.30 -19.98 -40.50
N SER A 25 44.70 -18.89 -40.09
CA SER A 25 44.79 -18.36 -38.74
C SER A 25 44.15 -19.36 -37.78
N PRO A 26 44.75 -19.63 -36.58
CA PRO A 26 44.12 -20.49 -35.60
C PRO A 26 42.77 -19.87 -35.18
N GLN A 27 41.67 -20.63 -35.31
CA GLN A 27 40.38 -20.29 -34.79
C GLN A 27 40.48 -20.23 -33.25
N VAL A 28 40.35 -19.03 -32.68
CA VAL A 28 40.18 -18.87 -31.25
C VAL A 28 38.82 -19.48 -30.92
N THR A 29 38.80 -20.63 -30.31
CA THR A 29 37.58 -21.21 -29.75
C THR A 29 37.16 -20.33 -28.58
N GLU A 30 36.12 -19.54 -28.78
CA GLU A 30 35.51 -18.75 -27.74
C GLU A 30 35.06 -19.72 -26.62
N ALA A 31 35.50 -19.49 -25.40
CA ALA A 31 35.07 -20.28 -24.25
C ALA A 31 33.56 -20.12 -24.09
N PRO A 32 32.78 -21.17 -23.72
CA PRO A 32 31.36 -21.02 -23.48
C PRO A 32 31.14 -19.94 -22.44
N PRO A 33 30.09 -19.09 -22.61
CA PRO A 33 29.78 -18.04 -21.64
C PRO A 33 29.64 -18.65 -20.25
N THR A 34 30.36 -18.10 -19.30
CA THR A 34 30.17 -18.44 -17.88
C THR A 34 28.68 -18.18 -17.56
N PRO A 35 27.95 -19.14 -16.96
CA PRO A 35 26.58 -18.90 -16.60
C PRO A 35 26.51 -17.64 -15.72
N GLU A 36 25.73 -16.68 -16.17
CA GLU A 36 25.42 -15.47 -15.42
C GLU A 36 24.70 -15.93 -14.13
N VAL A 37 25.37 -15.77 -12.99
CA VAL A 37 24.78 -16.09 -11.69
C VAL A 37 23.73 -15.04 -11.47
N THR A 38 22.45 -15.38 -11.71
CA THR A 38 21.32 -14.55 -11.31
C THR A 38 21.43 -14.34 -9.80
N PRO A 39 21.54 -13.11 -9.31
CA PRO A 39 21.63 -12.87 -7.88
C PRO A 39 20.39 -13.47 -7.21
N THR A 40 20.58 -14.28 -6.20
CA THR A 40 19.47 -14.77 -5.35
C THR A 40 18.85 -13.52 -4.71
N PRO A 41 17.53 -13.31 -4.85
CA PRO A 41 16.87 -12.16 -4.24
C PRO A 41 17.09 -12.20 -2.73
N GLU A 42 17.62 -11.13 -2.18
CA GLU A 42 17.87 -11.01 -0.75
C GLU A 42 16.59 -10.57 -0.04
N THR A 43 16.21 -11.28 1.02
CA THR A 43 15.12 -10.84 1.90
C THR A 43 15.58 -9.61 2.65
N ILE A 44 14.91 -8.48 2.46
CA ILE A 44 15.21 -7.25 3.15
C ILE A 44 14.52 -7.29 4.51
N VAL A 45 15.29 -7.51 5.57
CA VAL A 45 14.82 -7.40 6.94
C VAL A 45 15.23 -6.02 7.46
N LEU A 46 14.24 -5.20 7.80
CA LEU A 46 14.49 -3.87 8.35
C LEU A 46 14.71 -4.01 9.86
N ALA A 47 15.88 -3.63 10.33
CA ALA A 47 16.22 -3.69 11.75
C ALA A 47 15.54 -2.54 12.54
N ALA A 48 15.28 -2.76 13.83
CA ALA A 48 14.73 -1.75 14.75
C ALA A 48 15.66 -0.56 15.04
N ASP A 49 16.83 -0.53 14.39
CA ASP A 49 17.81 0.56 14.58
C ASP A 49 17.54 1.69 13.56
N ALA A 50 17.27 2.89 14.08
CA ALA A 50 16.99 4.08 13.28
C ALA A 50 18.10 4.43 12.25
N GLY A 51 19.31 3.92 12.42
CA GLY A 51 20.41 4.04 11.45
C GLY A 51 20.23 3.19 10.20
N ALA A 52 19.30 2.22 10.20
CA ALA A 52 19.08 1.31 9.07
C ALA A 52 18.22 1.90 7.94
N PHE A 53 17.53 3.04 8.17
CA PHE A 53 16.57 3.63 7.23
C PHE A 53 17.07 4.93 6.59
N THR A 54 18.28 4.93 6.08
CA THR A 54 18.85 6.15 5.46
C THR A 54 18.25 6.45 4.09
N ASP A 55 17.70 5.45 3.40
CA ASP A 55 17.22 5.58 2.03
C ASP A 55 15.94 4.80 1.71
N ARG A 56 15.43 4.01 2.67
CA ARG A 56 14.33 3.08 2.43
C ARG A 56 13.17 3.28 3.42
N ASN A 57 11.95 3.35 2.89
CA ASN A 57 10.74 3.48 3.68
C ASN A 57 10.47 2.18 4.48
N PRO A 58 10.43 2.22 5.82
CA PRO A 58 10.23 1.03 6.65
C PRO A 58 8.79 0.49 6.64
N ILE A 59 7.84 1.18 6.01
CA ILE A 59 6.45 0.75 5.90
C ILE A 59 6.21 -0.04 4.61
N THR A 60 6.92 0.32 3.52
CA THR A 60 6.73 -0.28 2.20
C THR A 60 7.93 -1.10 1.71
N GLY A 61 9.11 -0.92 2.31
CA GLY A 61 10.36 -1.47 1.81
C GLY A 61 10.91 -0.78 0.55
N GLU A 62 10.24 0.22 0.01
CA GLU A 62 10.66 0.96 -1.18
C GLU A 62 11.81 1.92 -0.88
N VAL A 63 12.67 2.14 -1.86
CA VAL A 63 13.67 3.21 -1.81
C VAL A 63 12.94 4.55 -1.95
N ALA A 64 13.09 5.43 -0.97
CA ALA A 64 12.46 6.75 -1.01
C ALA A 64 13.02 7.59 -2.15
N ALA A 65 12.13 8.23 -2.93
CA ALA A 65 12.53 9.12 -4.00
C ALA A 65 13.35 10.32 -3.49
N ASP A 66 13.02 10.79 -2.29
CA ASP A 66 13.80 11.78 -1.53
C ASP A 66 13.99 11.26 -0.09
N PRO A 67 15.19 10.78 0.29
CA PRO A 67 15.46 10.27 1.64
C PRO A 67 15.20 11.30 2.76
N ALA A 68 15.16 12.59 2.46
CA ALA A 68 14.82 13.62 3.44
C ALA A 68 13.38 13.49 3.94
N THR A 69 12.47 12.90 3.15
CA THR A 69 11.08 12.65 3.58
C THR A 69 11.01 11.64 4.71
N LEU A 70 11.97 10.72 4.83
CA LEU A 70 12.05 9.75 5.91
C LEU A 70 12.44 10.39 7.27
N GLN A 71 12.83 11.66 7.26
CA GLN A 71 13.14 12.41 8.48
C GLN A 71 11.91 13.14 9.05
N ARG A 72 10.75 13.00 8.42
CA ARG A 72 9.49 13.57 8.90
C ARG A 72 8.63 12.53 9.62
N ARG A 73 7.64 13.01 10.38
CA ARG A 73 6.67 12.14 11.05
C ARG A 73 5.59 11.69 10.05
N PRO A 74 5.19 10.40 10.02
CA PRO A 74 4.06 9.95 9.23
C PRO A 74 2.75 10.64 9.62
N ILE A 75 1.81 10.74 8.69
CA ILE A 75 0.45 11.24 8.96
C ILE A 75 -0.57 10.15 8.62
N ALA A 76 -1.34 9.74 9.62
CA ALA A 76 -2.51 8.90 9.45
C ALA A 76 -3.73 9.79 9.17
N VAL A 77 -4.42 9.55 8.06
CA VAL A 77 -5.61 10.31 7.67
C VAL A 77 -6.84 9.41 7.71
N LYS A 78 -7.86 9.85 8.43
CA LYS A 78 -9.16 9.16 8.49
C LYS A 78 -10.01 9.49 7.29
N LEU A 79 -10.36 8.51 6.47
CA LEU A 79 -11.10 8.67 5.24
C LEU A 79 -12.49 8.02 5.30
N SER A 80 -13.43 8.62 4.60
CA SER A 80 -14.77 8.07 4.38
C SER A 80 -14.74 7.03 3.27
N ASN A 81 -15.55 5.97 3.41
CA ASN A 81 -15.78 5.00 2.35
C ASN A 81 -17.25 4.87 1.93
N ALA A 82 -18.17 5.41 2.73
CA ALA A 82 -19.61 5.38 2.48
C ALA A 82 -20.27 6.72 2.79
N PRO A 83 -21.41 7.03 2.13
CA PRO A 83 -21.98 6.34 0.98
C PRO A 83 -21.19 6.58 -0.32
N ALA A 84 -21.17 5.61 -1.22
CA ALA A 84 -20.38 5.63 -2.46
C ALA A 84 -20.56 6.92 -3.27
N ASP A 85 -21.81 7.32 -3.53
CA ASP A 85 -22.17 8.47 -4.36
C ASP A 85 -21.54 9.81 -3.88
N TYR A 86 -21.20 9.91 -2.60
CA TYR A 86 -20.65 11.14 -2.04
C TYR A 86 -19.13 11.09 -1.81
N VAL A 87 -18.57 9.90 -1.68
CA VAL A 87 -17.17 9.75 -1.25
C VAL A 87 -16.26 9.25 -2.36
N ARG A 88 -16.77 8.56 -3.37
CA ARG A 88 -15.95 8.02 -4.46
C ARG A 88 -15.99 8.94 -5.69
N PRO A 89 -14.87 9.08 -6.39
CA PRO A 89 -13.55 8.59 -6.05
C PRO A 89 -12.94 9.35 -4.85
N GLN A 90 -12.24 8.62 -3.96
CA GLN A 90 -11.39 9.23 -2.95
C GLN A 90 -10.08 9.71 -3.58
N ALA A 91 -9.42 10.68 -2.92
CA ALA A 91 -8.12 11.20 -3.34
C ALA A 91 -7.00 10.72 -2.42
N GLY A 92 -5.88 10.32 -2.99
CA GLY A 92 -4.63 9.98 -2.29
C GLY A 92 -4.50 8.53 -1.85
N LEU A 93 -5.35 7.62 -2.33
CA LEU A 93 -5.28 6.21 -1.95
C LEU A 93 -4.06 5.50 -2.57
N ASN A 94 -3.69 5.84 -3.81
CA ASN A 94 -2.53 5.26 -4.49
C ASN A 94 -1.19 5.75 -3.95
N ASP A 95 -1.19 6.88 -3.22
CA ASP A 95 0.01 7.46 -2.60
C ASP A 95 0.21 7.01 -1.14
N ALA A 96 -0.74 6.28 -0.56
CA ALA A 96 -0.63 5.82 0.82
C ALA A 96 0.31 4.61 0.94
N ASP A 97 1.19 4.63 1.94
CA ASP A 97 2.12 3.52 2.24
C ASP A 97 1.38 2.29 2.75
N ILE A 98 0.41 2.50 3.63
CA ILE A 98 -0.46 1.46 4.16
C ILE A 98 -1.85 2.01 4.45
N ILE A 99 -2.88 1.25 4.08
CA ILE A 99 -4.27 1.58 4.34
C ILE A 99 -4.90 0.48 5.18
N PHE A 100 -5.54 0.87 6.28
CA PHE A 100 -6.38 0.00 7.09
C PHE A 100 -7.84 0.25 6.75
N GLU A 101 -8.49 -0.74 6.15
CA GLU A 101 -9.93 -0.75 5.99
C GLU A 101 -10.56 -1.49 7.14
N HIS A 102 -11.48 -0.85 7.81
CA HIS A 102 -12.06 -1.39 9.03
C HIS A 102 -13.56 -1.09 9.17
N TRP A 103 -14.24 -1.99 9.83
CA TRP A 103 -15.66 -1.92 10.13
C TRP A 103 -15.99 -0.74 11.05
N THR A 104 -17.13 -0.09 10.80
CA THR A 104 -17.67 0.94 11.68
C THR A 104 -19.18 0.73 11.91
N GLU A 105 -19.78 1.57 12.72
CA GLU A 105 -21.22 1.60 12.95
C GLU A 105 -21.98 1.78 11.61
N GLY A 106 -23.18 1.20 11.55
CA GLY A 106 -24.00 1.21 10.33
C GLY A 106 -23.62 0.13 9.32
N ALA A 107 -22.72 -0.78 9.70
CA ALA A 107 -22.21 -1.87 8.84
C ALA A 107 -21.46 -1.38 7.60
N VAL A 108 -20.85 -0.20 7.65
CA VAL A 108 -20.01 0.36 6.60
C VAL A 108 -18.54 0.34 7.02
N THR A 109 -17.62 0.54 6.07
CA THR A 109 -16.21 0.66 6.37
C THR A 109 -15.72 2.11 6.34
N ARG A 110 -14.56 2.33 6.92
CA ARG A 110 -13.73 3.53 6.76
C ARG A 110 -12.30 3.13 6.53
N PHE A 111 -11.53 4.06 5.99
CA PHE A 111 -10.09 3.89 5.85
C PHE A 111 -9.34 4.75 6.87
N THR A 112 -8.21 4.23 7.34
CA THR A 112 -7.14 5.02 7.93
C THR A 112 -5.91 4.81 7.06
N ALA A 113 -5.57 5.81 6.27
CA ALA A 113 -4.46 5.78 5.32
C ALA A 113 -3.24 6.47 5.95
N ILE A 114 -2.08 5.86 5.90
CA ILE A 114 -0.83 6.37 6.45
C ILE A 114 0.08 6.79 5.31
N PHE A 115 0.57 8.01 5.39
CA PHE A 115 1.49 8.63 4.44
C PHE A 115 2.79 8.96 5.14
N TYR A 116 3.91 8.58 4.55
CA TYR A 116 5.23 8.81 5.11
C TYR A 116 6.18 9.50 4.14
N ASP A 117 6.56 8.86 3.03
CA ASP A 117 7.50 9.45 2.07
C ASP A 117 6.84 10.11 0.86
N THR A 118 5.55 9.88 0.62
CA THR A 118 4.77 10.51 -0.44
C THR A 118 4.08 11.80 0.03
N THR A 119 3.76 12.69 -0.90
CA THR A 119 3.05 13.96 -0.60
C THR A 119 1.96 14.20 -1.64
N PRO A 120 0.82 13.47 -1.55
CA PRO A 120 -0.27 13.65 -2.50
C PRO A 120 -0.83 15.08 -2.44
N PRO A 121 -1.27 15.64 -3.59
CA PRO A 121 -1.81 17.00 -3.64
C PRO A 121 -3.09 17.16 -2.84
N ASN A 122 -3.92 16.11 -2.81
CA ASN A 122 -5.17 16.07 -2.05
C ASN A 122 -5.34 14.72 -1.38
N VAL A 123 -5.91 14.71 -0.17
CA VAL A 123 -6.33 13.50 0.54
C VAL A 123 -7.73 13.70 1.09
N GLY A 124 -8.65 12.79 0.78
CA GLY A 124 -10.04 12.90 1.25
C GLY A 124 -11.05 12.03 0.49
N PRO A 125 -12.34 12.12 0.88
CA PRO A 125 -12.89 12.99 1.92
C PRO A 125 -12.56 12.51 3.33
N VAL A 126 -12.13 13.46 4.17
CA VAL A 126 -11.73 13.20 5.56
C VAL A 126 -12.95 12.98 6.43
N ARG A 127 -12.89 11.99 7.32
CA ARG A 127 -14.01 11.59 8.17
C ARG A 127 -13.64 11.53 9.66
N SER A 128 -14.68 11.25 10.48
CA SER A 128 -14.52 11.18 11.94
C SER A 128 -13.72 9.95 12.37
N ALA A 129 -12.84 10.15 13.35
CA ALA A 129 -12.10 9.08 14.02
C ALA A 129 -13.02 8.11 14.76
N ARG A 130 -12.51 6.91 14.97
CA ARG A 130 -13.14 5.81 15.71
C ARG A 130 -12.15 5.24 16.74
N LEU A 131 -12.57 4.29 17.57
CA LEU A 131 -11.71 3.71 18.61
C LEU A 131 -10.43 3.08 18.05
N ILE A 132 -10.47 2.51 16.85
CA ILE A 132 -9.27 1.95 16.19
C ILE A 132 -8.19 3.02 15.94
N ASP A 133 -8.56 4.29 15.82
CA ASP A 133 -7.61 5.39 15.64
C ASP A 133 -6.86 5.77 16.94
N LEU A 134 -7.13 5.07 18.04
CA LEU A 134 -6.25 5.05 19.21
C LEU A 134 -5.03 4.15 19.00
N GLU A 135 -5.14 3.16 18.12
CA GLU A 135 -4.11 2.15 17.86
C GLU A 135 -3.25 2.49 16.66
N LEU A 136 -3.87 2.75 15.48
CA LEU A 136 -3.16 2.89 14.22
C LEU A 136 -2.11 4.00 14.20
N PRO A 137 -2.37 5.24 14.69
CA PRO A 137 -1.34 6.27 14.75
C PRO A 137 -0.19 5.91 15.70
N ALA A 138 -0.47 5.20 16.79
CA ALA A 138 0.57 4.77 17.74
C ALA A 138 1.51 3.72 17.12
N MET A 139 0.97 2.78 16.32
CA MET A 139 1.77 1.77 15.61
C MET A 139 2.82 2.37 14.67
N TYR A 140 2.52 3.53 14.10
CA TYR A 140 3.38 4.19 13.11
C TYR A 140 4.01 5.50 13.65
N ASP A 141 3.93 5.74 14.96
CA ASP A 141 4.37 7.00 15.60
C ASP A 141 3.88 8.24 14.82
N ALA A 142 2.65 8.15 14.26
CA ALA A 142 2.10 9.10 13.31
C ALA A 142 1.32 10.24 13.98
N MET A 143 1.15 11.36 13.26
CA MET A 143 0.07 12.31 13.51
C MET A 143 -1.27 11.67 13.12
N LEU A 144 -2.40 12.10 13.71
CA LEU A 144 -3.74 11.68 13.30
C LEU A 144 -4.54 12.87 12.77
N ALA A 145 -4.88 12.84 11.47
CA ALA A 145 -5.70 13.84 10.81
C ALA A 145 -7.13 13.32 10.62
N PHE A 146 -8.13 14.03 11.16
CA PHE A 146 -9.54 13.61 11.15
C PHE A 146 -10.50 14.80 11.26
N SER A 147 -11.77 14.61 10.84
CA SER A 147 -12.77 15.69 10.82
C SER A 147 -13.39 15.97 12.18
N GLY A 148 -13.40 15.00 13.08
CA GLY A 148 -14.04 15.04 14.39
C GLY A 148 -14.22 13.62 14.94
N ALA A 149 -14.95 13.46 16.04
CA ALA A 149 -15.29 12.16 16.62
C ALA A 149 -16.52 12.30 17.55
N SER A 150 -17.12 11.19 17.98
CA SER A 150 -18.10 11.18 19.06
C SER A 150 -17.46 11.71 20.37
N VAL A 151 -18.29 12.09 21.32
CA VAL A 151 -17.82 12.63 22.62
C VAL A 151 -16.87 11.65 23.30
N GLY A 152 -17.24 10.37 23.37
CA GLY A 152 -16.45 9.36 24.05
C GLY A 152 -15.11 9.07 23.35
N VAL A 153 -15.11 8.98 22.01
CA VAL A 153 -13.88 8.80 21.24
C VAL A 153 -12.96 10.02 21.39
N ASN A 154 -13.52 11.25 21.32
CA ASN A 154 -12.72 12.47 21.56
C ASN A 154 -12.10 12.51 22.95
N GLN A 155 -12.84 12.08 23.99
CA GLN A 155 -12.29 12.00 25.35
C GLN A 155 -11.09 11.05 25.41
N ARG A 156 -11.20 9.87 24.79
CA ARG A 156 -10.09 8.90 24.74
C ARG A 156 -8.89 9.41 23.92
N LEU A 157 -9.13 10.04 22.77
CA LEU A 157 -8.07 10.63 21.97
C LEU A 157 -7.33 11.75 22.73
N ASN A 158 -8.06 12.63 23.43
CA ASN A 158 -7.45 13.70 24.21
C ASN A 158 -6.69 13.19 25.46
N ALA A 159 -7.01 11.99 25.94
CA ALA A 159 -6.32 11.34 27.04
C ALA A 159 -5.24 10.33 26.57
N SER A 160 -5.03 10.20 25.27
CA SER A 160 -4.03 9.27 24.71
C SER A 160 -2.60 9.78 24.91
N ASP A 161 -1.66 8.84 24.81
CA ASP A 161 -0.21 9.08 24.84
C ASP A 161 0.33 9.88 23.63
N PHE A 162 -0.52 10.10 22.61
CA PHE A 162 -0.23 10.92 21.43
C PHE A 162 -1.23 12.09 21.27
N SER A 163 -1.85 12.55 22.35
CA SER A 163 -2.85 13.64 22.32
C SER A 163 -2.34 14.96 21.72
N ASP A 164 -1.04 15.20 21.74
CA ASP A 164 -0.35 16.32 21.09
C ASP A 164 -0.22 16.16 19.57
N ARG A 165 -0.44 14.96 19.04
CA ARG A 165 -0.33 14.61 17.61
C ARG A 165 -1.68 14.59 16.88
N LEU A 166 -2.72 15.17 17.45
CA LEU A 166 -4.06 15.24 16.86
C LEU A 166 -4.18 16.46 15.95
N LEU A 167 -4.46 16.23 14.66
CA LEU A 167 -4.69 17.25 13.64
C LEU A 167 -6.18 17.31 13.31
N ARG A 168 -6.82 18.41 13.66
CA ARG A 168 -8.27 18.60 13.51
C ARG A 168 -8.56 19.51 12.30
N ALA A 169 -9.81 19.50 11.83
CA ALA A 169 -10.25 20.21 10.63
C ALA A 169 -9.99 21.73 10.60
N ALA A 170 -9.54 22.33 11.70
CA ALA A 170 -9.13 23.73 11.77
C ALA A 170 -7.62 23.97 11.48
N GLU A 171 -6.82 22.90 11.38
CA GLU A 171 -5.39 23.00 11.09
C GLU A 171 -5.17 23.45 9.63
N PRO A 172 -4.06 24.18 9.36
CA PRO A 172 -3.66 24.46 7.98
C PRO A 172 -3.55 23.19 7.16
N GLY A 173 -3.90 23.27 5.89
CA GLY A 173 -3.97 22.13 4.98
C GLY A 173 -5.36 21.53 4.86
N PHE A 174 -6.22 21.59 5.89
CA PHE A 174 -7.62 21.21 5.72
C PHE A 174 -8.39 22.26 4.93
N TYR A 175 -9.22 21.79 3.99
CA TYR A 175 -10.08 22.66 3.21
C TYR A 175 -11.37 21.94 2.83
N ARG A 176 -12.40 22.73 2.47
CA ARG A 176 -13.63 22.18 1.90
C ARG A 176 -13.68 22.47 0.41
N THR A 177 -14.11 21.47 -0.36
CA THR A 177 -14.18 21.59 -1.83
C THR A 177 -15.19 22.63 -2.31
N GLY A 178 -16.17 23.00 -1.46
CA GLY A 178 -17.27 23.89 -1.86
C GLY A 178 -18.32 23.21 -2.73
N ASP A 179 -18.22 21.90 -2.94
CA ASP A 179 -19.20 21.12 -3.71
C ASP A 179 -20.53 21.03 -2.95
N THR A 180 -21.53 21.73 -3.44
CA THR A 180 -22.88 21.78 -2.84
C THR A 180 -23.76 20.60 -3.23
N SER A 181 -23.31 19.75 -4.15
CA SER A 181 -24.01 18.50 -4.52
C SER A 181 -23.82 17.40 -3.47
N LYS A 182 -22.82 17.56 -2.61
CA LYS A 182 -22.47 16.58 -1.55
C LYS A 182 -22.86 17.12 -0.17
N PRO A 183 -23.27 16.25 0.77
CA PRO A 183 -23.42 16.62 2.17
C PRO A 183 -22.11 17.19 2.74
N PHE A 184 -22.25 18.18 3.62
CA PHE A 184 -21.11 18.94 4.17
C PHE A 184 -20.01 18.05 4.76
N GLU A 185 -20.36 16.95 5.41
CA GLU A 185 -19.41 15.99 5.99
C GLU A 185 -18.55 15.24 4.96
N HIS A 186 -18.87 15.27 3.68
CA HIS A 186 -18.12 14.62 2.59
C HIS A 186 -17.29 15.59 1.74
N THR A 187 -17.20 16.87 2.13
CA THR A 187 -16.49 17.91 1.38
C THR A 187 -15.14 18.32 2.00
N LEU A 188 -14.72 17.68 3.11
CA LEU A 188 -13.48 18.00 3.79
C LEU A 188 -12.32 17.22 3.19
N TYR A 189 -11.26 17.91 2.78
CA TYR A 189 -10.04 17.36 2.19
C TYR A 189 -8.82 17.99 2.83
N ILE A 190 -7.66 17.41 2.56
CA ILE A 190 -6.35 17.87 3.04
C ILE A 190 -5.41 18.10 1.85
N ARG A 191 -4.65 19.20 1.89
CA ARG A 191 -3.43 19.40 1.11
C ARG A 191 -2.26 18.95 1.97
N MET A 192 -1.61 17.85 1.59
CA MET A 192 -0.64 17.19 2.45
C MET A 192 0.64 18.02 2.67
N ASP A 193 1.09 18.77 1.68
CA ASP A 193 2.21 19.70 1.79
C ASP A 193 1.98 20.74 2.89
N GLN A 194 0.80 21.36 2.92
CA GLN A 194 0.43 22.37 3.92
C GLN A 194 0.25 21.74 5.31
N LEU A 195 -0.26 20.51 5.37
CA LEU A 195 -0.44 19.82 6.64
C LEU A 195 0.92 19.45 7.26
N TRP A 196 1.88 18.92 6.46
CA TRP A 196 3.25 18.69 6.97
C TRP A 196 3.95 19.98 7.38
N GLN A 197 3.74 21.09 6.67
CA GLN A 197 4.26 22.40 7.10
C GLN A 197 3.67 22.79 8.46
N ALA A 198 2.37 22.59 8.68
CA ALA A 198 1.74 22.85 9.97
C ALA A 198 2.31 21.98 11.10
N VAL A 199 2.63 20.71 10.82
CA VAL A 199 3.31 19.79 11.76
C VAL A 199 4.72 20.29 12.07
N GLN A 200 5.45 20.76 11.05
CA GLN A 200 6.78 21.35 11.20
C GLN A 200 6.75 22.62 12.07
N ASP A 201 5.79 23.51 11.82
CA ASP A 201 5.63 24.76 12.58
C ASP A 201 5.30 24.51 14.07
N LYS A 202 4.67 23.39 14.38
CA LYS A 202 4.41 22.93 15.75
C LYS A 202 5.62 22.25 16.41
N GLY A 203 6.71 22.03 15.68
CA GLY A 203 7.88 21.30 16.19
C GLY A 203 7.65 19.80 16.40
N LEU A 204 6.62 19.22 15.77
CA LEU A 204 6.23 17.81 15.90
C LEU A 204 6.71 16.94 14.73
N ASN A 205 7.31 17.54 13.71
CA ASN A 205 7.80 16.83 12.52
C ASN A 205 9.18 16.20 12.77
N THR A 206 9.19 15.11 13.49
CA THR A 206 10.40 14.34 13.83
C THR A 206 10.31 12.94 13.21
N PRO A 207 11.45 12.29 12.91
CA PRO A 207 11.45 10.90 12.46
C PRO A 207 10.67 10.01 13.43
N PRO A 208 9.90 9.02 12.90
CA PRO A 208 9.16 8.10 13.75
C PRO A 208 10.08 7.09 14.43
N VAL A 209 9.61 6.54 15.56
CA VAL A 209 10.24 5.43 16.25
C VAL A 209 9.27 4.25 16.27
N PHE A 210 9.61 3.19 15.54
CA PHE A 210 8.82 1.97 15.48
C PHE A 210 9.33 0.93 16.47
N GLY A 211 8.42 0.20 17.11
CA GLY A 211 8.77 -0.88 18.03
C GLY A 211 9.13 -2.19 17.30
N SER A 212 8.59 -2.39 16.09
CA SER A 212 8.85 -3.56 15.24
C SER A 212 8.88 -3.18 13.77
N TYR A 213 9.40 -4.07 12.91
CA TYR A 213 9.56 -3.84 11.47
C TYR A 213 9.17 -5.07 10.67
N ASN A 214 8.57 -4.86 9.50
CA ASN A 214 8.29 -5.92 8.54
C ASN A 214 9.56 -6.33 7.79
N ALA A 215 9.58 -7.58 7.33
CA ALA A 215 10.51 -8.06 6.33
C ALA A 215 9.93 -7.80 4.93
N PHE A 216 10.79 -7.54 3.95
CA PHE A 216 10.41 -7.32 2.56
C PHE A 216 11.29 -8.11 1.61
N THR A 217 10.73 -8.55 0.47
CA THR A 217 11.47 -9.17 -0.62
C THR A 217 10.76 -8.94 -1.95
N GLU A 218 11.52 -8.83 -3.03
CA GLU A 218 10.98 -8.72 -4.39
C GLU A 218 10.43 -10.07 -4.91
N VAL A 219 10.92 -11.19 -4.35
CA VAL A 219 10.53 -12.53 -4.79
C VAL A 219 9.50 -13.14 -3.87
N ALA A 220 8.47 -13.73 -4.47
CA ALA A 220 7.45 -14.45 -3.73
C ALA A 220 8.05 -15.60 -2.90
N PRO A 221 7.73 -15.72 -1.60
CA PRO A 221 8.15 -16.87 -0.80
C PRO A 221 7.63 -18.19 -1.38
N GLU A 222 8.32 -19.29 -1.10
CA GLU A 222 7.83 -20.63 -1.43
C GLU A 222 6.58 -20.99 -0.60
N GLY A 223 5.76 -21.91 -1.11
CA GLY A 223 4.61 -22.48 -0.39
C GLY A 223 3.30 -21.68 -0.51
N GLY A 224 3.26 -20.62 -1.31
CA GLY A 224 2.03 -19.90 -1.63
C GLY A 224 1.06 -20.77 -2.46
N THR A 225 -0.22 -20.44 -2.39
CA THR A 225 -1.25 -21.04 -3.25
C THR A 225 -1.85 -19.96 -4.16
N PRO A 226 -2.22 -20.27 -5.42
CA PRO A 226 -2.74 -19.28 -6.35
C PRO A 226 -3.93 -18.49 -5.79
N ALA A 227 -3.93 -17.17 -6.00
CA ALA A 227 -4.95 -16.25 -5.56
C ALA A 227 -5.09 -15.10 -6.57
N SER A 228 -5.65 -15.40 -7.73
CA SER A 228 -5.83 -14.40 -8.78
C SER A 228 -6.92 -13.38 -8.46
N LYS A 229 -7.89 -13.77 -7.62
CA LYS A 229 -9.01 -12.92 -7.24
C LYS A 229 -9.40 -13.15 -5.78
N ILE A 230 -9.60 -12.05 -5.05
CA ILE A 230 -9.96 -12.02 -3.63
C ILE A 230 -11.26 -11.24 -3.51
N ASN A 231 -12.31 -11.88 -2.94
CA ASN A 231 -13.57 -11.22 -2.65
C ASN A 231 -13.75 -11.13 -1.13
N ILE A 232 -14.00 -9.92 -0.64
CA ILE A 232 -14.22 -9.66 0.79
C ILE A 232 -15.61 -9.03 0.95
N ASP A 233 -16.43 -9.66 1.76
CA ASP A 233 -17.80 -9.26 2.02
C ASP A 233 -17.93 -8.57 3.38
N TYR A 234 -18.01 -7.25 3.36
CA TYR A 234 -18.35 -6.44 4.53
C TYR A 234 -19.88 -6.26 4.71
N LYS A 235 -20.67 -7.17 4.18
CA LYS A 235 -22.13 -7.15 4.25
C LYS A 235 -22.78 -6.06 3.41
N THR A 236 -22.54 -4.78 3.69
CA THR A 236 -23.07 -3.65 2.90
C THR A 236 -22.12 -3.20 1.78
N GLU A 237 -20.87 -3.51 1.90
CA GLU A 237 -19.81 -3.17 0.94
C GLU A 237 -19.12 -4.43 0.47
N LYS A 238 -18.86 -4.53 -0.83
CA LYS A 238 -18.21 -5.66 -1.48
C LYS A 238 -16.87 -5.19 -2.04
N VAL A 239 -15.79 -5.78 -1.53
CA VAL A 239 -14.42 -5.49 -1.98
C VAL A 239 -13.94 -6.65 -2.83
N GLU A 240 -13.37 -6.32 -3.98
CA GLU A 240 -12.72 -7.31 -4.83
C GLU A 240 -11.31 -6.81 -5.16
N TRP A 241 -10.34 -7.72 -5.09
CA TRP A 241 -8.98 -7.51 -5.53
C TRP A 241 -8.65 -8.52 -6.62
N VAL A 242 -8.10 -8.07 -7.74
CA VAL A 242 -7.72 -8.92 -8.87
C VAL A 242 -6.24 -8.71 -9.15
N TRP A 243 -5.49 -9.80 -9.17
CA TRP A 243 -4.07 -9.79 -9.50
C TRP A 243 -3.85 -9.38 -10.95
N ASP A 244 -2.98 -8.41 -11.14
CA ASP A 244 -2.52 -7.98 -12.46
C ASP A 244 -1.02 -8.26 -12.58
N PRO A 245 -0.62 -9.30 -13.34
CA PRO A 245 0.78 -9.67 -13.48
C PRO A 245 1.61 -8.66 -14.30
N GLU A 246 0.97 -7.77 -15.08
CA GLU A 246 1.68 -6.77 -15.87
C GLU A 246 2.26 -5.67 -14.98
N ILE A 247 1.57 -5.32 -13.89
CA ILE A 247 2.02 -4.31 -12.94
C ILE A 247 2.55 -4.92 -11.63
N GLY A 248 2.40 -6.25 -11.43
CA GLY A 248 2.82 -6.93 -10.22
C GLY A 248 2.08 -6.47 -8.96
N LYS A 249 0.80 -6.10 -9.08
CA LYS A 249 -0.06 -5.62 -7.98
C LYS A 249 -1.48 -6.12 -8.13
N TYR A 250 -2.23 -6.09 -7.03
CA TYR A 250 -3.68 -6.29 -7.04
C TYR A 250 -4.38 -4.98 -7.38
N ARG A 251 -5.33 -5.02 -8.35
CA ARG A 251 -6.26 -3.93 -8.66
C ARG A 251 -7.51 -4.08 -7.80
N ARG A 252 -8.08 -2.93 -7.40
CA ARG A 252 -9.23 -2.90 -6.49
C ARG A 252 -10.53 -2.55 -7.19
N TRP A 253 -11.59 -3.31 -6.88
CA TRP A 253 -12.98 -2.98 -7.15
C TRP A 253 -13.74 -2.82 -5.84
N MET A 254 -14.77 -2.01 -5.86
CA MET A 254 -15.65 -1.81 -4.73
C MET A 254 -17.09 -1.71 -5.21
N ASP A 255 -17.96 -2.55 -4.62
CA ASP A 255 -19.37 -2.65 -5.02
C ASP A 255 -19.53 -2.91 -6.53
N PHE A 256 -18.63 -3.76 -7.10
CA PHE A 256 -18.56 -4.16 -8.50
C PHE A 256 -18.11 -3.08 -9.49
N GLU A 257 -17.66 -1.91 -9.02
CA GLU A 257 -17.10 -0.84 -9.83
C GLU A 257 -15.58 -0.72 -9.58
N GLU A 258 -14.83 -0.28 -10.58
CA GLU A 258 -13.42 0.04 -10.42
C GLU A 258 -13.26 1.13 -9.35
N HIS A 259 -12.43 0.85 -8.36
CA HIS A 259 -12.13 1.85 -7.35
C HIS A 259 -10.98 2.74 -7.83
N VAL A 260 -11.29 3.97 -8.17
CA VAL A 260 -10.36 4.92 -8.78
C VAL A 260 -9.89 5.96 -7.76
N ASP A 261 -8.62 6.36 -7.84
CA ASP A 261 -8.07 7.49 -7.07
C ASP A 261 -8.30 8.81 -7.85
N ALA A 262 -8.84 9.80 -7.17
CA ALA A 262 -9.19 11.08 -7.80
C ALA A 262 -7.98 11.96 -8.16
N ASN A 263 -6.80 11.74 -7.59
CA ASN A 263 -5.60 12.50 -7.95
C ASN A 263 -4.98 12.02 -9.26
N THR A 264 -5.00 10.72 -9.50
CA THR A 264 -4.33 10.07 -10.65
C THR A 264 -5.30 9.68 -11.75
N GLU A 265 -6.60 9.55 -11.43
CA GLU A 265 -7.64 8.96 -12.28
C GLU A 265 -7.33 7.49 -12.64
N GLU A 266 -6.42 6.86 -11.90
CA GLU A 266 -6.03 5.45 -12.06
C GLU A 266 -6.74 4.58 -11.04
N GLN A 267 -6.89 3.30 -11.37
CA GLN A 267 -7.45 2.32 -10.45
C GLN A 267 -6.56 2.14 -9.23
N VAL A 268 -7.15 2.03 -8.04
CA VAL A 268 -6.44 1.77 -6.79
C VAL A 268 -5.78 0.40 -6.84
N THR A 269 -4.50 0.36 -6.43
CA THR A 269 -3.68 -0.85 -6.42
C THR A 269 -2.98 -1.08 -5.10
N ALA A 270 -2.63 -2.34 -4.82
CA ALA A 270 -1.82 -2.71 -3.67
C ALA A 270 -0.82 -3.83 -4.04
N ALA A 271 0.42 -3.70 -3.59
CA ALA A 271 1.41 -4.77 -3.71
C ALA A 271 1.04 -5.95 -2.79
N ASN A 272 0.55 -5.63 -1.59
CA ASN A 272 0.09 -6.61 -0.61
C ASN A 272 -1.35 -6.32 -0.20
N VAL A 273 -2.17 -7.37 -0.10
CA VAL A 273 -3.46 -7.35 0.57
C VAL A 273 -3.39 -8.28 1.77
N VAL A 274 -3.69 -7.77 2.96
CA VAL A 274 -3.66 -8.54 4.19
C VAL A 274 -5.06 -8.67 4.75
N PHE A 275 -5.51 -9.90 4.95
CA PHE A 275 -6.81 -10.19 5.55
C PHE A 275 -6.63 -10.75 6.96
N LEU A 276 -7.26 -10.11 7.94
CA LEU A 276 -7.31 -10.61 9.31
C LEU A 276 -8.67 -10.34 9.97
N THR A 277 -9.00 -11.20 10.94
CA THR A 277 -10.26 -11.14 11.68
C THR A 277 -10.01 -10.89 13.16
N PRO A 278 -9.54 -9.67 13.53
CA PRO A 278 -9.33 -9.32 14.94
C PRO A 278 -10.67 -9.29 15.68
N TYR A 279 -10.61 -9.38 17.00
CA TYR A 279 -11.82 -9.32 17.81
C TYR A 279 -12.47 -7.93 17.74
N HIS A 280 -13.75 -7.90 17.35
CA HIS A 280 -14.57 -6.69 17.28
C HIS A 280 -15.60 -6.73 18.39
N VAL A 281 -15.64 -5.70 19.23
CA VAL A 281 -16.59 -5.60 20.34
C VAL A 281 -17.17 -4.20 20.45
N ASN A 282 -18.47 -4.12 20.78
CA ASN A 282 -19.11 -2.84 21.03
C ASN A 282 -18.69 -2.30 22.41
N ASP A 283 -18.21 -1.05 22.46
CA ASP A 283 -18.01 -0.34 23.73
C ASP A 283 -19.34 0.22 24.22
N ALA A 284 -19.87 -0.37 25.29
CA ALA A 284 -21.17 0.00 25.86
C ALA A 284 -21.21 1.45 26.42
N ASN A 285 -20.05 2.08 26.62
CA ASN A 285 -19.94 3.43 27.19
C ASN A 285 -19.85 4.53 26.15
N ILE A 286 -19.64 4.19 24.87
CA ILE A 286 -19.44 5.17 23.80
C ILE A 286 -20.51 5.02 22.72
N CYS A 287 -21.36 6.05 22.61
CA CYS A 287 -22.39 6.12 21.59
C CYS A 287 -21.90 6.95 20.40
N GLU A 288 -21.93 6.35 19.20
CA GLU A 288 -21.58 7.03 17.93
C GLU A 288 -22.77 7.74 17.29
N GLN A 289 -23.97 7.19 17.45
CA GLN A 289 -25.17 7.75 16.88
C GLN A 289 -26.31 7.76 17.91
N ILE A 290 -26.91 8.94 18.09
CA ILE A 290 -28.05 9.12 18.97
C ILE A 290 -29.28 9.43 18.12
N ASN A 291 -30.34 8.60 18.24
CA ASN A 291 -31.63 8.83 17.60
C ASN A 291 -32.69 9.02 18.70
N ASN A 292 -33.38 10.14 18.67
CA ASN A 292 -34.44 10.48 19.65
C ASN A 292 -34.00 10.33 21.13
N GLY A 293 -32.75 10.71 21.43
CA GLY A 293 -32.20 10.63 22.80
C GLY A 293 -31.73 9.23 23.23
N VAL A 294 -31.84 8.23 22.37
CA VAL A 294 -31.39 6.85 22.62
C VAL A 294 -30.18 6.53 21.74
N CYS A 295 -29.21 5.83 22.29
CA CYS A 295 -28.07 5.37 21.52
C CYS A 295 -28.51 4.35 20.46
N ALA A 296 -28.36 4.70 19.20
CA ALA A 296 -28.71 3.87 18.05
C ALA A 296 -27.51 3.01 17.57
N ALA A 297 -26.27 3.46 17.80
CA ALA A 297 -25.08 2.73 17.44
C ALA A 297 -23.95 2.97 18.45
N LEU A 298 -23.36 1.90 18.96
CA LEU A 298 -22.21 1.94 19.85
C LEU A 298 -20.91 2.00 19.04
N SER A 299 -19.88 2.57 19.66
CA SER A 299 -18.51 2.53 19.11
C SER A 299 -17.98 1.10 19.09
N ILE A 300 -17.20 0.76 18.07
CA ILE A 300 -16.63 -0.57 17.91
C ILE A 300 -15.14 -0.49 18.25
N GLU A 301 -14.73 -1.27 19.24
CA GLU A 301 -13.33 -1.53 19.53
C GLU A 301 -12.85 -2.71 18.67
N ILE A 302 -11.74 -2.50 17.94
CA ILE A 302 -11.07 -3.53 17.14
C ILE A 302 -9.73 -3.83 17.80
N GLN A 303 -9.60 -5.05 18.33
CA GLN A 303 -8.46 -5.44 19.16
C GLN A 303 -7.27 -5.87 18.31
N LEU A 304 -6.40 -4.90 17.99
CA LEU A 304 -5.15 -5.11 17.25
C LEU A 304 -3.95 -5.15 18.21
N TRP A 305 -3.95 -6.09 19.17
CA TRP A 305 -2.81 -6.38 20.06
C TRP A 305 -2.72 -7.87 20.34
N GLY A 306 -1.50 -8.36 20.58
CA GLY A 306 -1.20 -9.78 20.68
C GLY A 306 -0.86 -10.39 19.34
N SER A 307 -1.46 -11.52 19.01
CA SER A 307 -1.23 -12.24 17.77
C SER A 307 -2.47 -13.02 17.33
N GLY A 308 -2.50 -13.43 16.07
CA GLY A 308 -3.60 -14.23 15.53
C GLY A 308 -3.38 -14.63 14.08
N PRO A 309 -4.32 -15.42 13.51
CA PRO A 309 -4.23 -15.83 12.12
C PRO A 309 -4.45 -14.64 11.17
N ALA A 310 -3.70 -14.66 10.06
CA ALA A 310 -3.89 -13.74 8.94
C ALA A 310 -3.62 -14.46 7.62
N ILE A 311 -4.06 -13.86 6.52
CA ILE A 311 -3.72 -14.28 5.17
C ILE A 311 -3.06 -13.08 4.49
N VAL A 312 -1.86 -13.27 3.97
CA VAL A 312 -1.17 -12.29 3.12
C VAL A 312 -1.32 -12.71 1.67
N PHE A 313 -1.79 -11.79 0.84
CA PHE A 313 -1.85 -11.93 -0.61
C PHE A 313 -0.80 -11.04 -1.23
N ARG A 314 0.11 -11.63 -1.99
CA ARG A 314 1.16 -10.98 -2.76
C ARG A 314 1.52 -11.83 -3.98
N ASP A 315 1.99 -11.21 -5.06
CA ASP A 315 2.43 -11.92 -6.28
C ASP A 315 1.41 -12.92 -6.86
N GLY A 316 0.11 -12.63 -6.75
CA GLY A 316 -0.95 -13.53 -7.21
C GLY A 316 -1.10 -14.80 -6.38
N GLN A 317 -0.55 -14.84 -5.17
CA GLN A 317 -0.58 -15.98 -4.25
C GLN A 317 -1.11 -15.56 -2.89
N GLN A 318 -1.61 -16.54 -2.12
CA GLN A 318 -2.00 -16.39 -0.72
C GLN A 318 -1.11 -17.23 0.18
N TYR A 319 -0.85 -16.69 1.36
CA TYR A 319 -0.04 -17.30 2.41
C TYR A 319 -0.77 -17.22 3.75
N ASN A 320 -0.91 -18.36 4.43
CA ASN A 320 -1.39 -18.37 5.81
C ASN A 320 -0.24 -18.00 6.74
N VAL A 321 -0.42 -16.93 7.53
CA VAL A 321 0.60 -16.39 8.42
C VAL A 321 0.00 -16.11 9.80
N THR A 322 0.86 -15.83 10.77
CA THR A 322 0.45 -15.29 12.06
C THR A 322 0.83 -13.82 12.14
N TRP A 323 -0.14 -12.94 12.40
CA TRP A 323 0.16 -11.55 12.69
C TRP A 323 0.55 -11.36 14.15
N HIS A 324 1.43 -10.39 14.42
CA HIS A 324 1.90 -10.04 15.76
C HIS A 324 1.87 -8.53 15.96
N ARG A 325 1.49 -8.10 17.16
CA ARG A 325 1.67 -6.76 17.69
C ARG A 325 1.66 -6.86 19.22
N GLU A 326 2.81 -6.90 19.84
CA GLU A 326 2.97 -7.07 21.29
C GLU A 326 3.03 -5.72 22.01
N GLY A 327 3.83 -4.80 21.48
CA GLY A 327 3.99 -3.45 22.00
C GLY A 327 3.04 -2.45 21.35
N ARG A 328 2.79 -1.33 22.05
CA ARG A 328 1.89 -0.29 21.55
C ARG A 328 2.40 0.38 20.26
N ASN A 329 3.71 0.54 20.13
CA ASN A 329 4.36 1.16 18.98
C ASN A 329 4.84 0.15 17.94
N ASP A 330 4.47 -1.14 18.10
CA ASP A 330 4.79 -2.15 17.12
C ASP A 330 3.89 -1.99 15.90
N GLN A 331 4.48 -2.08 14.72
CA GLN A 331 3.74 -2.33 13.48
C GLN A 331 3.12 -3.73 13.52
N LEU A 332 2.13 -3.99 12.68
CA LEU A 332 1.73 -5.37 12.40
C LEU A 332 2.85 -6.07 11.65
N THR A 333 3.40 -7.12 12.24
CA THR A 333 4.41 -8.00 11.62
C THR A 333 3.83 -9.39 11.43
N PHE A 334 4.45 -10.18 10.56
CA PHE A 334 3.93 -11.47 10.16
C PHE A 334 5.01 -12.54 10.27
N THR A 335 4.62 -13.75 10.70
CA THR A 335 5.48 -14.93 10.68
C THR A 335 4.86 -16.07 9.90
N ASP A 336 5.69 -16.91 9.31
CA ASP A 336 5.29 -18.18 8.71
C ASP A 336 4.94 -19.24 9.78
N ALA A 337 4.61 -20.45 9.33
CA ALA A 337 4.27 -21.56 10.22
C ALA A 337 5.42 -22.01 11.14
N ASP A 338 6.65 -21.74 10.77
CA ASP A 338 7.86 -22.08 11.51
C ASP A 338 8.28 -20.96 12.48
N GLY A 339 7.56 -19.81 12.46
CA GLY A 339 7.83 -18.64 13.29
C GLY A 339 8.89 -17.69 12.72
N ASN A 340 9.33 -17.89 11.46
CA ASN A 340 10.24 -16.97 10.82
C ASN A 340 9.50 -15.72 10.32
N PRO A 341 10.14 -14.53 10.27
CA PRO A 341 9.56 -13.36 9.66
C PRO A 341 9.06 -13.64 8.23
N PHE A 342 7.77 -13.40 7.97
CA PHE A 342 7.19 -13.54 6.64
C PHE A 342 7.36 -12.22 5.87
N PRO A 343 8.07 -12.21 4.72
CA PRO A 343 8.33 -10.98 3.99
C PRO A 343 7.14 -10.56 3.15
N LEU A 344 6.78 -9.27 3.24
CA LEU A 344 5.87 -8.61 2.31
C LEU A 344 6.57 -8.32 0.97
N GLN A 345 5.79 -8.17 -0.11
CA GLN A 345 6.29 -7.60 -1.36
C GLN A 345 6.63 -6.12 -1.13
N ILE A 346 7.72 -5.66 -1.72
CA ILE A 346 8.08 -4.23 -1.71
C ILE A 346 6.95 -3.43 -2.38
N GLY A 347 6.42 -2.44 -1.68
CA GLY A 347 5.32 -1.60 -2.11
C GLY A 347 4.23 -1.44 -1.05
N ASN A 348 3.17 -0.73 -1.43
CA ASN A 348 2.07 -0.39 -0.54
C ASN A 348 1.25 -1.62 -0.08
N THR A 349 0.69 -1.53 1.12
CA THR A 349 -0.10 -2.61 1.72
C THR A 349 -1.52 -2.14 2.05
N TRP A 350 -2.51 -2.97 1.75
CA TRP A 350 -3.89 -2.77 2.17
C TRP A 350 -4.32 -3.83 3.18
N VAL A 351 -4.66 -3.40 4.39
CA VAL A 351 -5.04 -4.27 5.50
C VAL A 351 -6.55 -4.26 5.66
N GLN A 352 -7.16 -5.44 5.53
CA GLN A 352 -8.60 -5.69 5.65
C GLN A 352 -8.91 -6.21 7.06
N LEU A 353 -9.47 -5.35 7.92
CA LEU A 353 -9.88 -5.71 9.28
C LEU A 353 -11.35 -6.12 9.28
N VAL A 354 -11.60 -7.41 9.19
CA VAL A 354 -12.95 -7.96 9.00
C VAL A 354 -13.48 -8.55 10.31
N PRO A 355 -14.74 -8.24 10.72
CA PRO A 355 -15.31 -8.86 11.91
C PRO A 355 -15.41 -10.38 11.77
N GLY A 356 -14.84 -11.13 12.71
CA GLY A 356 -14.82 -12.59 12.67
C GLY A 356 -16.21 -13.26 12.84
N TYR A 357 -17.26 -12.48 13.16
CA TYR A 357 -18.63 -12.98 13.23
C TYR A 357 -19.41 -12.85 11.91
N LEU A 358 -18.81 -12.25 10.87
CA LEU A 358 -19.43 -12.25 9.53
C LEU A 358 -19.37 -13.65 8.92
N PRO A 359 -20.46 -14.13 8.32
CA PRO A 359 -20.47 -15.44 7.69
C PRO A 359 -19.67 -15.39 6.40
N ASP A 360 -18.70 -16.30 6.27
CA ASP A 360 -17.90 -16.53 5.06
C ASP A 360 -17.44 -15.24 4.34
N PRO A 361 -16.76 -14.31 5.07
CA PRO A 361 -16.48 -12.97 4.54
C PRO A 361 -15.37 -12.95 3.47
N LEU A 362 -14.68 -14.06 3.25
CA LEU A 362 -13.58 -14.19 2.30
C LEU A 362 -13.81 -15.32 1.32
N ALA A 363 -13.71 -15.03 0.02
CA ALA A 363 -13.65 -16.03 -1.04
C ALA A 363 -12.47 -15.74 -1.96
N VAL A 364 -11.66 -16.77 -2.24
CA VAL A 364 -10.45 -16.67 -3.08
C VAL A 364 -10.61 -17.56 -4.31
N THR A 365 -10.26 -17.00 -5.46
CA THR A 365 -10.16 -17.73 -6.73
C THR A 365 -8.68 -17.94 -7.06
N PRO A 366 -8.27 -19.16 -7.44
CA PRO A 366 -6.89 -19.48 -7.86
C PRO A 366 -6.39 -18.68 -9.07
#